data_108e9e92635f9e4d0ae2facfca4366bc
#
_entry.id   108e9e92635f9e4d0ae2facfca4366bc
#
_cell.length_a   1.000
_cell.length_b   1.000
_cell.length_c   1.000
_cell.angle_alpha   90.00
_cell.angle_beta   90.00
_cell.angle_gamma   90.00
#
_symmetry.space_group_name_H-M   'P 1'
#
loop_
_entity.id
_entity.type
_entity.pdbx_description
1 polymer ?
#
loop_
_entity_poly.entity_id
_entity_poly.type
_entity_poly.pdbx_seq_one_letter_code
_entity_poly.pdbx_strand_id
1 'polypeptide(L)'
;MADDFIARLQKAPILCDGAMGTLLYSKGVFINRCYDELNLSQPDLIRGIHHEYLQAGAEIIETNTFGGNAFRLARHSLADRVTDISLAGARIARDAAKSFDVWVAGSVGPLGIRIEPLGKTSREEAREAFRQQIAALVQGGVDIIMLETFGYLEELHQAVLACRDVNSKIPVIAQVTIDEDGNCLDGSDTETFTTRITDWGVDVVGCNCSVGPVAMLDAVERVRAATSLPLAAQPNAGVPRSVEGRNIYLCSPEYMASYARKFVSAGVRLVGGCCGTTPEHIRAMKAALRMGEARVKTSSPPSVAVSSVNTAEPAVPIAKRSNLGSKLANAEFVTMVEIVPPKGIEIRKELEGARFLKSVGVDAINIPDSPRASARMSNQALSLIVQQQVGIEAVLHYTCRDRNVLGIQSDLLGAAATGIRNLICITGDPPKMGNYPDATAVFDVDAIGLVNIVKSLNRGLDIGGNPIGEGTSFVIGVGANPGISNLDEEIRRFEYKVEAGAEYAVTQPVFDLTLLENFLKRIEHCRIPVVAGIWPLVSLR
;
A
#
# COMPACT_ATOMS: atom_id res chain seq x y z
N MET A 1 -15.30 8.00 30.80
CA MET A 1 -14.72 8.33 29.46
C MET A 1 -13.68 7.31 29.03
N ALA A 2 -12.63 7.02 29.80
CA ALA A 2 -11.65 5.97 29.42
C ALA A 2 -12.29 4.58 29.25
N ASP A 3 -13.06 4.12 30.23
CA ASP A 3 -13.77 2.85 30.19
C ASP A 3 -14.81 2.80 29.06
N ASP A 4 -15.39 3.94 28.70
CA ASP A 4 -16.35 4.07 27.62
C ASP A 4 -15.68 3.94 26.23
N PHE A 5 -14.48 4.51 26.05
CA PHE A 5 -13.71 4.39 24.82
C PHE A 5 -13.31 2.93 24.54
N ILE A 6 -12.71 2.24 25.52
CA ILE A 6 -12.29 0.85 25.36
C ILE A 6 -13.51 -0.07 25.13
N ALA A 7 -14.60 0.14 25.88
CA ALA A 7 -15.84 -0.61 25.68
C ALA A 7 -16.44 -0.38 24.29
N ARG A 8 -16.32 0.82 23.73
CA ARG A 8 -16.78 1.15 22.37
C ARG A 8 -15.94 0.47 21.31
N LEU A 9 -14.58 0.44 21.46
CA LEU A 9 -13.66 -0.28 20.55
C LEU A 9 -13.99 -1.77 20.48
N GLN A 10 -14.38 -2.38 21.59
CA GLN A 10 -14.76 -3.81 21.61
C GLN A 10 -16.06 -4.09 20.83
N LYS A 11 -16.99 -3.13 20.79
CA LYS A 11 -18.31 -3.30 20.14
C LYS A 11 -18.29 -3.12 18.64
N ALA A 12 -17.59 -2.10 18.15
CA ALA A 12 -17.53 -1.81 16.70
C ALA A 12 -16.28 -0.98 16.36
N PRO A 13 -15.85 -0.98 15.09
CA PRO A 13 -14.76 -0.13 14.63
C PRO A 13 -15.07 1.37 14.87
N ILE A 14 -14.04 2.14 15.17
CA ILE A 14 -14.07 3.59 15.31
C ILE A 14 -13.29 4.21 14.18
N LEU A 15 -13.82 5.29 13.59
CA LEU A 15 -13.19 6.03 12.51
C LEU A 15 -12.47 7.27 13.07
N CYS A 16 -11.15 7.33 12.89
CA CYS A 16 -10.36 8.55 13.13
C CYS A 16 -10.50 9.52 11.95
N ASP A 17 -10.02 10.72 12.16
CA ASP A 17 -9.85 11.72 11.11
C ASP A 17 -8.68 11.37 10.16
N GLY A 18 -8.18 12.34 9.45
CA GLY A 18 -7.11 12.21 8.47
C GLY A 18 -6.04 13.28 8.65
N ALA A 19 -5.26 13.50 7.60
CA ALA A 19 -4.09 14.36 7.64
C ALA A 19 -4.40 15.81 8.04
N MET A 20 -3.70 16.32 9.04
CA MET A 20 -3.68 17.75 9.36
C MET A 20 -2.66 18.49 8.48
N GLY A 21 -1.41 18.03 8.43
CA GLY A 21 -0.32 18.76 7.78
C GLY A 21 -0.47 18.90 6.26
N THR A 22 -0.82 17.83 5.54
CA THR A 22 -1.03 17.92 4.08
C THR A 22 -2.29 18.72 3.73
N LEU A 23 -3.30 18.73 4.59
CA LEU A 23 -4.50 19.54 4.40
C LEU A 23 -4.21 21.03 4.64
N LEU A 24 -3.44 21.40 5.67
CA LEU A 24 -2.94 22.76 5.88
C LEU A 24 -2.16 23.26 4.67
N TYR A 25 -1.27 22.41 4.15
CA TYR A 25 -0.51 22.73 2.93
C TYR A 25 -1.44 23.00 1.73
N SER A 26 -2.45 22.17 1.50
CA SER A 26 -3.43 22.37 0.42
C SER A 26 -4.27 23.65 0.60
N LYS A 27 -4.43 24.13 1.83
CA LYS A 27 -5.09 25.39 2.17
C LYS A 27 -4.15 26.62 2.11
N GLY A 28 -2.92 26.43 1.57
CA GLY A 28 -1.96 27.52 1.31
C GLY A 28 -1.00 27.83 2.46
N VAL A 29 -0.92 26.98 3.48
CA VAL A 29 0.10 27.14 4.53
C VAL A 29 1.40 26.50 4.06
N PHE A 30 2.47 27.29 3.91
CA PHE A 30 3.75 26.81 3.42
C PHE A 30 4.43 25.81 4.36
N ILE A 31 5.13 24.83 3.79
CA ILE A 31 5.76 23.71 4.50
C ILE A 31 6.88 24.14 5.48
N ASN A 32 7.44 25.32 5.31
CA ASN A 32 8.47 25.86 6.20
C ASN A 32 7.93 26.51 7.47
N ARG A 33 6.60 26.62 7.63
CA ARG A 33 5.97 27.08 8.86
C ARG A 33 5.84 25.98 9.89
N CYS A 34 5.90 26.35 11.16
CA CYS A 34 5.52 25.48 12.25
C CYS A 34 3.99 25.31 12.25
N TYR A 35 3.48 24.14 11.89
CA TYR A 35 2.03 23.90 11.84
C TYR A 35 1.39 23.89 13.25
N ASP A 36 2.12 23.43 14.25
CA ASP A 36 1.66 23.41 15.64
C ASP A 36 1.44 24.83 16.19
N GLU A 37 2.26 25.80 15.76
CA GLU A 37 2.15 27.21 16.17
C GLU A 37 0.84 27.86 15.66
N LEU A 38 0.25 27.33 14.57
CA LEU A 38 -1.04 27.82 14.06
C LEU A 38 -2.17 27.71 15.09
N ASN A 39 -2.03 26.88 16.11
CA ASN A 39 -2.95 26.84 17.23
C ASN A 39 -3.05 28.19 17.96
N LEU A 40 -2.00 29.01 17.91
CA LEU A 40 -1.94 30.34 18.52
C LEU A 40 -2.24 31.44 17.49
N SER A 41 -1.63 31.38 16.29
CA SER A 41 -1.73 32.46 15.29
C SER A 41 -2.95 32.34 14.38
N GLN A 42 -3.46 31.13 14.13
CA GLN A 42 -4.59 30.89 13.22
C GLN A 42 -5.58 29.83 13.78
N PRO A 43 -6.10 30.00 15.01
CA PRO A 43 -6.94 29.00 15.66
C PRO A 43 -8.23 28.68 14.88
N ASP A 44 -8.79 29.64 14.16
CA ASP A 44 -10.00 29.43 13.35
C ASP A 44 -9.76 28.54 12.15
N LEU A 45 -8.57 28.59 11.55
CA LEU A 45 -8.18 27.67 10.47
C LEU A 45 -8.13 26.22 10.99
N ILE A 46 -7.49 26.01 12.13
CA ILE A 46 -7.38 24.66 12.75
C ILE A 46 -8.77 24.16 13.16
N ARG A 47 -9.59 25.00 13.79
CA ARG A 47 -10.98 24.67 14.15
C ARG A 47 -11.80 24.30 12.91
N GLY A 48 -11.65 25.03 11.81
CA GLY A 48 -12.30 24.73 10.53
C GLY A 48 -11.96 23.35 10.00
N ILE A 49 -10.69 22.93 10.06
CA ILE A 49 -10.25 21.59 9.64
C ILE A 49 -10.87 20.51 10.53
N HIS A 50 -10.88 20.67 11.84
CA HIS A 50 -11.55 19.72 12.73
C HIS A 50 -13.04 19.58 12.39
N HIS A 51 -13.74 20.68 12.11
CA HIS A 51 -15.14 20.64 11.68
C HIS A 51 -15.32 19.90 10.35
N GLU A 52 -14.45 20.09 9.37
CA GLU A 52 -14.51 19.36 8.11
C GLU A 52 -14.42 17.84 8.32
N TYR A 53 -13.53 17.35 9.19
CA TYR A 53 -13.41 15.93 9.53
C TYR A 53 -14.61 15.42 10.36
N LEU A 54 -15.11 16.20 11.31
CA LEU A 54 -16.32 15.85 12.07
C LEU A 54 -17.54 15.71 11.14
N GLN A 55 -17.72 16.63 10.20
CA GLN A 55 -18.79 16.57 9.19
C GLN A 55 -18.58 15.39 8.19
N ALA A 56 -17.35 14.96 7.99
CA ALA A 56 -17.06 13.77 7.20
C ALA A 56 -17.40 12.47 7.94
N GLY A 57 -17.60 12.52 9.26
CA GLY A 57 -18.02 11.42 10.11
C GLY A 57 -16.92 10.77 10.92
N ALA A 58 -15.81 11.48 11.17
CA ALA A 58 -14.82 11.07 12.15
C ALA A 58 -15.45 10.95 13.54
N GLU A 59 -15.09 9.91 14.27
CA GLU A 59 -15.51 9.64 15.66
C GLU A 59 -14.37 9.92 16.65
N ILE A 60 -13.14 10.07 16.14
CA ILE A 60 -11.98 10.61 16.85
C ILE A 60 -11.40 11.72 15.98
N ILE A 61 -11.06 12.86 16.58
CA ILE A 61 -10.25 13.91 15.97
C ILE A 61 -8.95 14.06 16.74
N GLU A 62 -7.84 14.23 16.01
CA GLU A 62 -6.50 14.38 16.55
C GLU A 62 -6.13 15.87 16.65
N THR A 63 -5.53 16.29 17.76
CA THR A 63 -5.10 17.68 17.93
C THR A 63 -3.99 18.06 16.96
N ASN A 64 -3.90 19.33 16.56
CA ASN A 64 -2.79 19.84 15.75
C ASN A 64 -1.54 20.06 16.62
N THR A 65 -0.96 18.98 17.15
CA THR A 65 0.16 19.03 18.11
C THR A 65 1.24 17.96 17.86
N PHE A 66 1.25 17.35 16.69
CA PHE A 66 2.21 16.29 16.32
C PHE A 66 3.67 16.67 16.58
N GLY A 67 4.05 17.90 16.27
CA GLY A 67 5.40 18.45 16.46
C GLY A 67 5.55 19.29 17.72
N GLY A 68 4.57 19.29 18.62
CA GLY A 68 4.44 20.21 19.77
C GLY A 68 5.45 19.99 20.90
N ASN A 69 6.55 19.25 20.70
CA ASN A 69 7.60 19.05 21.71
C ASN A 69 8.76 20.06 21.59
N ALA A 70 9.53 20.23 22.65
CA ALA A 70 10.59 21.24 22.75
C ALA A 70 11.64 21.13 21.64
N PHE A 71 12.04 19.91 21.24
CA PHE A 71 13.08 19.69 20.23
C PHE A 71 12.63 20.09 18.81
N ARG A 72 11.39 19.77 18.43
CA ARG A 72 10.85 20.19 17.12
C ARG A 72 10.57 21.68 17.10
N LEU A 73 9.96 22.22 18.15
CA LEU A 73 9.66 23.64 18.28
C LEU A 73 10.94 24.51 18.31
N ALA A 74 12.06 24.00 18.85
CA ALA A 74 13.36 24.68 18.82
C ALA A 74 13.82 25.06 17.42
N ARG A 75 13.47 24.26 16.39
CA ARG A 75 13.81 24.55 14.97
C ARG A 75 13.12 25.81 14.45
N HIS A 76 12.08 26.28 15.15
CA HIS A 76 11.32 27.49 14.85
C HIS A 76 11.49 28.57 15.95
N SER A 77 12.48 28.40 16.85
CA SER A 77 12.70 29.29 18.01
C SER A 77 11.50 29.38 18.96
N LEU A 78 10.77 28.28 19.14
CA LEU A 78 9.54 28.17 19.94
C LEU A 78 9.65 27.11 21.07
N ALA A 79 10.86 26.72 21.46
CA ALA A 79 11.07 25.65 22.45
C ALA A 79 10.41 25.93 23.82
N ASP A 80 10.28 27.19 24.19
CA ASP A 80 9.64 27.67 25.42
C ASP A 80 8.10 27.70 25.33
N ARG A 81 7.50 27.46 24.15
CA ARG A 81 6.06 27.56 23.90
C ARG A 81 5.32 26.22 23.86
N VAL A 82 5.97 25.12 24.26
CA VAL A 82 5.40 23.76 24.25
C VAL A 82 4.03 23.73 24.92
N THR A 83 3.96 24.25 26.13
CA THR A 83 2.72 24.23 26.93
C THR A 83 1.60 25.06 26.27
N ASP A 84 1.91 26.28 25.83
CA ASP A 84 0.92 27.17 25.22
C ASP A 84 0.35 26.56 23.91
N ILE A 85 1.22 26.06 23.04
CA ILE A 85 0.86 25.49 21.74
C ILE A 85 0.02 24.23 21.94
N SER A 86 0.45 23.31 22.81
CA SER A 86 -0.23 22.03 23.05
C SER A 86 -1.58 22.23 23.72
N LEU A 87 -1.64 23.11 24.72
CA LEU A 87 -2.88 23.46 25.41
C LEU A 87 -3.90 24.12 24.47
N ALA A 88 -3.45 25.04 23.62
CA ALA A 88 -4.30 25.69 22.63
C ALA A 88 -4.84 24.67 21.62
N GLY A 89 -3.98 23.77 21.09
CA GLY A 89 -4.39 22.71 20.16
C GLY A 89 -5.47 21.80 20.75
N ALA A 90 -5.28 21.35 22.00
CA ALA A 90 -6.26 20.53 22.70
C ALA A 90 -7.60 21.26 22.88
N ARG A 91 -7.57 22.55 23.30
CA ARG A 91 -8.79 23.37 23.49
C ARG A 91 -9.54 23.61 22.18
N ILE A 92 -8.82 23.87 21.05
CA ILE A 92 -9.46 24.08 19.75
C ILE A 92 -10.18 22.80 19.30
N ALA A 93 -9.53 21.63 19.42
CA ALA A 93 -10.15 20.35 19.08
C ALA A 93 -11.37 20.06 19.99
N ARG A 94 -11.24 20.29 21.29
CA ARG A 94 -12.35 20.13 22.26
C ARG A 94 -13.53 21.05 21.95
N ASP A 95 -13.26 22.32 21.59
CA ASP A 95 -14.29 23.27 21.20
C ASP A 95 -14.99 22.85 19.91
N ALA A 96 -14.25 22.35 18.90
CA ALA A 96 -14.83 21.82 17.67
C ALA A 96 -15.72 20.60 17.93
N ALA A 97 -15.35 19.76 18.90
CA ALA A 97 -16.05 18.53 19.26
C ALA A 97 -17.34 18.75 20.08
N LYS A 98 -17.59 19.95 20.65
CA LYS A 98 -18.69 20.19 21.59
C LYS A 98 -20.08 19.75 21.15
N SER A 99 -20.37 19.82 19.86
CA SER A 99 -21.69 19.47 19.29
C SER A 99 -21.73 18.07 18.70
N PHE A 100 -20.70 17.27 18.91
CA PHE A 100 -20.54 15.93 18.37
C PHE A 100 -20.27 14.93 19.49
N ASP A 101 -20.76 13.72 19.33
CA ASP A 101 -20.47 12.59 20.23
C ASP A 101 -19.19 11.88 19.75
N VAL A 102 -18.04 12.45 20.04
CA VAL A 102 -16.72 12.02 19.55
C VAL A 102 -15.65 12.19 20.63
N TRP A 103 -14.52 11.48 20.47
CA TRP A 103 -13.34 11.63 21.31
C TRP A 103 -12.33 12.60 20.71
N VAL A 104 -11.56 13.26 21.56
CA VAL A 104 -10.43 14.10 21.18
C VAL A 104 -9.15 13.38 21.60
N ALA A 105 -8.30 13.05 20.63
CA ALA A 105 -7.01 12.45 20.85
C ALA A 105 -5.90 13.51 20.80
N GLY A 106 -5.05 13.53 21.83
CA GLY A 106 -3.85 14.35 21.86
C GLY A 106 -2.75 13.72 20.99
N SER A 107 -2.51 14.30 19.83
CA SER A 107 -1.46 13.83 18.91
C SER A 107 -0.06 14.16 19.43
N VAL A 108 0.80 13.15 19.54
CA VAL A 108 2.20 13.25 20.00
C VAL A 108 3.07 12.46 19.03
N GLY A 109 3.91 13.16 18.28
CA GLY A 109 4.88 12.56 17.36
C GLY A 109 6.29 12.47 17.96
N PRO A 110 7.26 11.86 17.22
CA PRO A 110 8.64 11.73 17.65
C PRO A 110 9.31 13.09 17.89
N LEU A 111 10.32 13.12 18.73
CA LEU A 111 11.10 14.34 19.07
C LEU A 111 11.83 14.92 17.86
N GLY A 112 12.09 14.10 16.84
CA GLY A 112 12.81 14.52 15.64
C GLY A 112 14.33 14.60 15.84
N ILE A 113 14.81 13.96 16.88
CA ILE A 113 16.24 13.76 17.21
C ILE A 113 16.48 12.29 17.54
N ARG A 114 17.74 11.88 17.67
CA ARG A 114 18.10 10.55 18.16
C ARG A 114 18.32 10.62 19.67
N ILE A 115 17.75 9.64 20.38
CA ILE A 115 17.98 9.44 21.82
C ILE A 115 18.92 8.27 22.05
N GLU A 116 19.39 8.05 23.26
CA GLU A 116 20.19 6.88 23.64
C GLU A 116 19.47 5.56 23.28
N PRO A 117 20.23 4.55 22.79
CA PRO A 117 21.69 4.54 22.63
C PRO A 117 22.19 5.11 21.28
N LEU A 118 21.31 5.58 20.41
CA LEU A 118 21.60 6.01 19.05
C LEU A 118 21.92 7.51 18.92
N GLY A 119 21.73 8.27 19.97
CA GLY A 119 21.93 9.71 20.02
C GLY A 119 22.49 10.20 21.36
N LYS A 120 22.65 11.53 21.47
CA LYS A 120 23.22 12.19 22.66
C LYS A 120 22.20 12.51 23.73
N THR A 121 20.92 12.58 23.39
CA THR A 121 19.84 12.89 24.32
C THR A 121 19.55 11.68 25.18
N SER A 122 19.57 11.85 26.49
CA SER A 122 19.28 10.74 27.40
C SER A 122 17.80 10.33 27.35
N ARG A 123 17.49 9.13 27.85
CA ARG A 123 16.11 8.65 27.96
C ARG A 123 15.28 9.54 28.86
N GLU A 124 15.86 10.01 29.95
CA GLU A 124 15.22 10.90 30.92
C GLU A 124 14.87 12.26 30.29
N GLU A 125 15.79 12.86 29.50
CA GLU A 125 15.52 14.10 28.76
C GLU A 125 14.41 13.91 27.74
N ALA A 126 14.41 12.79 27.03
CA ALA A 126 13.34 12.45 26.07
C ALA A 126 11.98 12.30 26.78
N ARG A 127 11.93 11.54 27.88
CA ARG A 127 10.74 11.34 28.69
C ARG A 127 10.20 12.65 29.25
N GLU A 128 11.06 13.55 29.73
CA GLU A 128 10.64 14.86 30.24
C GLU A 128 10.05 15.74 29.13
N ALA A 129 10.63 15.73 27.92
CA ALA A 129 10.10 16.47 26.79
C ALA A 129 8.68 15.98 26.39
N PHE A 130 8.46 14.66 26.36
CA PHE A 130 7.12 14.09 26.16
C PHE A 130 6.17 14.43 27.31
N ARG A 131 6.64 14.34 28.56
CA ARG A 131 5.83 14.64 29.75
C ARG A 131 5.30 16.08 29.73
N GLN A 132 6.12 17.05 29.34
CA GLN A 132 5.71 18.44 29.21
C GLN A 132 4.58 18.63 28.20
N GLN A 133 4.70 18.05 27.01
CA GLN A 133 3.69 18.12 25.96
C GLN A 133 2.39 17.41 26.39
N ILE A 134 2.49 16.18 26.88
CA ILE A 134 1.35 15.35 27.29
C ILE A 134 0.59 16.01 28.46
N ALA A 135 1.29 16.60 29.43
CA ALA A 135 0.66 17.31 30.53
C ALA A 135 -0.22 18.48 30.04
N ALA A 136 0.27 19.25 29.07
CA ALA A 136 -0.50 20.34 28.48
C ALA A 136 -1.73 19.83 27.70
N LEU A 137 -1.62 18.71 26.98
CA LEU A 137 -2.72 18.06 26.25
C LEU A 137 -3.81 17.59 27.24
N VAL A 138 -3.42 16.88 28.29
CA VAL A 138 -4.35 16.42 29.36
C VAL A 138 -5.03 17.60 30.07
N GLN A 139 -4.28 18.65 30.36
CA GLN A 139 -4.84 19.90 30.90
C GLN A 139 -5.83 20.56 29.93
N GLY A 140 -5.61 20.42 28.62
CA GLY A 140 -6.49 20.91 27.57
C GLY A 140 -7.77 20.09 27.39
N GLY A 141 -7.88 18.93 28.07
CA GLY A 141 -9.08 18.11 28.13
C GLY A 141 -9.17 17.06 27.00
N VAL A 142 -8.05 16.53 26.52
CA VAL A 142 -8.08 15.37 25.61
C VAL A 142 -8.57 14.12 26.33
N ASP A 143 -9.22 13.21 25.61
CA ASP A 143 -9.75 11.96 26.15
C ASP A 143 -8.75 10.80 26.02
N ILE A 144 -7.84 10.88 25.04
CA ILE A 144 -6.93 9.82 24.62
C ILE A 144 -5.58 10.47 24.30
N ILE A 145 -4.47 9.76 24.48
CA ILE A 145 -3.17 10.12 23.88
C ILE A 145 -2.89 9.23 22.69
N MET A 146 -2.63 9.84 21.54
CA MET A 146 -2.22 9.19 20.31
C MET A 146 -0.71 9.39 20.11
N LEU A 147 0.07 8.36 20.40
CA LEU A 147 1.50 8.30 20.08
C LEU A 147 1.62 7.78 18.65
N GLU A 148 2.04 8.61 17.70
CA GLU A 148 1.98 8.29 16.28
C GLU A 148 3.29 8.52 15.54
N THR A 149 3.52 7.73 14.49
CA THR A 149 4.65 7.87 13.55
C THR A 149 6.02 7.64 14.21
N PHE A 150 6.08 6.80 15.22
CA PHE A 150 7.35 6.44 15.87
C PHE A 150 8.09 5.38 15.04
N GLY A 151 9.32 5.70 14.63
CA GLY A 151 10.21 4.77 13.91
C GLY A 151 11.20 4.04 14.81
N TYR A 152 11.28 4.40 16.10
CA TYR A 152 12.25 3.86 17.06
C TYR A 152 11.54 3.46 18.35
N LEU A 153 11.63 2.18 18.70
CA LEU A 153 10.91 1.63 19.84
C LEU A 153 11.33 2.22 21.18
N GLU A 154 12.62 2.54 21.35
CA GLU A 154 13.09 3.16 22.60
C GLU A 154 12.48 4.53 22.81
N GLU A 155 12.35 5.34 21.75
CA GLU A 155 11.70 6.65 21.82
C GLU A 155 10.21 6.54 22.13
N LEU A 156 9.52 5.59 21.48
CA LEU A 156 8.11 5.30 21.77
C LEU A 156 7.91 4.85 23.22
N HIS A 157 8.82 4.03 23.76
CA HIS A 157 8.76 3.58 25.15
C HIS A 157 8.84 4.77 26.11
N GLN A 158 9.76 5.73 25.89
CA GLN A 158 9.85 6.93 26.73
C GLN A 158 8.56 7.79 26.66
N ALA A 159 7.90 7.85 25.50
CA ALA A 159 6.62 8.52 25.36
C ALA A 159 5.48 7.79 26.12
N VAL A 160 5.45 6.45 26.08
CA VAL A 160 4.48 5.65 26.88
C VAL A 160 4.70 5.86 28.38
N LEU A 161 5.95 5.83 28.84
CA LEU A 161 6.26 6.11 30.25
C LEU A 161 5.82 7.52 30.66
N ALA A 162 6.05 8.52 29.81
CA ALA A 162 5.59 9.89 30.06
C ALA A 162 4.06 10.00 30.14
N CYS A 163 3.30 9.25 29.34
CA CYS A 163 1.84 9.16 29.47
C CYS A 163 1.44 8.67 30.86
N ARG A 164 2.07 7.59 31.33
CA ARG A 164 1.74 6.98 32.64
C ARG A 164 2.17 7.87 33.81
N ASP A 165 3.23 8.68 33.67
CA ASP A 165 3.64 9.67 34.65
C ASP A 165 2.61 10.80 34.82
N VAL A 166 2.03 11.27 33.71
CA VAL A 166 1.06 12.38 33.71
C VAL A 166 -0.32 11.89 34.14
N ASN A 167 -0.79 10.79 33.59
CA ASN A 167 -2.10 10.21 33.92
C ASN A 167 -2.10 8.70 33.64
N SER A 168 -2.03 7.92 34.71
CA SER A 168 -1.97 6.46 34.63
C SER A 168 -3.21 5.79 34.03
N LYS A 169 -4.33 6.51 33.92
CA LYS A 169 -5.63 5.98 33.45
C LYS A 169 -6.04 6.49 32.07
N ILE A 170 -5.30 7.42 31.49
CA ILE A 170 -5.65 7.91 30.15
C ILE A 170 -5.39 6.80 29.13
N PRO A 171 -6.33 6.52 28.21
CA PRO A 171 -6.10 5.57 27.13
C PRO A 171 -4.93 6.01 26.24
N VAL A 172 -4.06 5.06 25.91
CA VAL A 172 -2.89 5.29 25.06
C VAL A 172 -2.98 4.42 23.82
N ILE A 173 -2.99 5.04 22.66
CA ILE A 173 -2.84 4.41 21.36
C ILE A 173 -1.39 4.59 20.95
N ALA A 174 -0.66 3.50 20.71
CA ALA A 174 0.74 3.54 20.29
C ALA A 174 0.89 3.00 18.87
N GLN A 175 1.35 3.87 17.97
CA GLN A 175 1.51 3.57 16.56
C GLN A 175 2.95 3.76 16.11
N VAL A 176 3.48 2.75 15.44
CA VAL A 176 4.77 2.81 14.77
C VAL A 176 4.61 3.15 13.29
N THR A 177 5.65 3.73 12.73
CA THR A 177 5.79 3.86 11.29
C THR A 177 6.68 2.74 10.77
N ILE A 178 6.29 2.16 9.64
CA ILE A 178 6.92 0.96 9.06
C ILE A 178 7.43 1.25 7.64
N ASP A 179 8.41 0.47 7.20
CA ASP A 179 8.82 0.41 5.81
C ASP A 179 7.90 -0.50 4.96
N GLU A 180 8.21 -0.68 3.69
CA GLU A 180 7.43 -1.52 2.78
C GLU A 180 7.45 -3.01 3.16
N ASP A 181 8.46 -3.46 3.92
CA ASP A 181 8.58 -4.82 4.44
C ASP A 181 7.87 -5.01 5.79
N GLY A 182 7.32 -3.94 6.35
CA GLY A 182 6.59 -3.92 7.61
C GLY A 182 7.47 -3.86 8.86
N ASN A 183 8.73 -3.46 8.74
CA ASN A 183 9.65 -3.28 9.85
C ASN A 183 9.68 -1.82 10.31
N CYS A 184 9.97 -1.59 11.58
CA CYS A 184 10.28 -0.26 12.10
C CYS A 184 11.63 0.24 11.56
N LEU A 185 11.85 1.56 11.60
CA LEU A 185 13.10 2.18 11.14
C LEU A 185 14.33 1.79 11.99
N ASP A 186 14.13 1.26 13.19
CA ASP A 186 15.19 0.71 14.04
C ASP A 186 15.54 -0.74 13.68
N GLY A 187 14.90 -1.32 12.68
CA GLY A 187 15.09 -2.69 12.22
C GLY A 187 14.26 -3.74 12.97
N SER A 188 13.44 -3.33 13.93
CA SER A 188 12.55 -4.26 14.63
C SER A 188 11.47 -4.77 13.69
N ASP A 189 11.31 -6.09 13.60
CA ASP A 189 10.24 -6.72 12.83
C ASP A 189 8.87 -6.58 13.51
N THR A 190 7.84 -6.94 12.77
CA THR A 190 6.43 -6.79 13.21
C THR A 190 6.13 -7.53 14.51
N GLU A 191 6.65 -8.74 14.73
CA GLU A 191 6.43 -9.52 15.92
C GLU A 191 7.12 -8.88 17.13
N THR A 192 8.38 -8.48 16.96
CA THR A 192 9.19 -7.83 17.99
C THR A 192 8.58 -6.53 18.48
N PHE A 193 8.23 -5.60 17.56
CA PHE A 193 7.65 -4.33 18.01
C PHE A 193 6.27 -4.50 18.65
N THR A 194 5.44 -5.39 18.10
CA THR A 194 4.09 -5.64 18.63
C THR A 194 4.14 -6.19 20.05
N THR A 195 4.99 -7.19 20.29
CA THR A 195 5.17 -7.80 21.62
C THR A 195 5.65 -6.74 22.63
N ARG A 196 6.70 -5.99 22.28
CA ARG A 196 7.25 -4.96 23.17
C ARG A 196 6.23 -3.88 23.52
N ILE A 197 5.49 -3.34 22.52
CA ILE A 197 4.48 -2.32 22.75
C ILE A 197 3.34 -2.86 23.63
N THR A 198 2.92 -4.12 23.39
CA THR A 198 1.91 -4.80 24.22
C THR A 198 2.35 -4.89 25.67
N ASP A 199 3.61 -5.27 25.93
CA ASP A 199 4.19 -5.43 27.27
C ASP A 199 4.30 -4.06 28.03
N TRP A 200 4.34 -2.94 27.32
CA TRP A 200 4.35 -1.60 27.96
C TRP A 200 3.00 -1.17 28.50
N GLY A 201 1.95 -1.98 28.31
CA GLY A 201 0.62 -1.72 28.87
C GLY A 201 -0.11 -0.55 28.20
N VAL A 202 0.00 -0.43 26.88
CA VAL A 202 -0.84 0.46 26.07
C VAL A 202 -2.22 -0.17 25.84
N ASP A 203 -3.17 0.63 25.41
CA ASP A 203 -4.56 0.19 25.22
C ASP A 203 -4.85 -0.24 23.77
N VAL A 204 -4.12 0.32 22.80
CA VAL A 204 -4.23 0.01 21.37
C VAL A 204 -2.85 0.02 20.74
N VAL A 205 -2.55 -0.98 19.91
CA VAL A 205 -1.31 -1.06 19.11
C VAL A 205 -1.65 -0.82 17.64
N GLY A 206 -0.78 -0.11 16.91
CA GLY A 206 -1.06 0.12 15.50
C GLY A 206 0.12 0.58 14.67
N CYS A 207 -0.20 0.84 13.41
CA CYS A 207 0.72 1.40 12.43
C CYS A 207 0.09 2.63 11.76
N ASN A 208 0.90 3.66 11.51
CA ASN A 208 0.46 4.83 10.74
C ASN A 208 1.58 5.40 9.88
N CYS A 209 1.18 6.17 8.87
CA CYS A 209 2.09 6.89 7.96
C CYS A 209 3.04 5.99 7.16
N SER A 210 4.04 6.57 6.50
CA SER A 210 5.10 6.00 5.62
C SER A 210 4.59 5.22 4.43
N VAL A 211 3.72 4.24 4.62
CA VAL A 211 3.25 3.34 3.57
C VAL A 211 1.77 3.59 3.21
N GLY A 212 1.39 3.11 2.03
CA GLY A 212 -0.01 3.08 1.59
C GLY A 212 -0.79 1.89 2.20
N PRO A 213 -2.10 1.79 1.86
CA PRO A 213 -3.00 0.83 2.51
C PRO A 213 -2.62 -0.64 2.26
N VAL A 214 -1.93 -0.96 1.16
CA VAL A 214 -1.54 -2.35 0.81
C VAL A 214 -0.52 -2.89 1.81
N ALA A 215 0.65 -2.25 1.89
CA ALA A 215 1.72 -2.69 2.79
C ALA A 215 1.29 -2.62 4.27
N MET A 216 0.45 -1.62 4.62
CA MET A 216 -0.08 -1.53 5.98
C MET A 216 -1.03 -2.69 6.30
N LEU A 217 -1.82 -3.19 5.35
CA LEU A 217 -2.69 -4.34 5.57
C LEU A 217 -1.87 -5.59 5.90
N ASP A 218 -0.83 -5.84 5.10
CA ASP A 218 0.08 -6.98 5.31
C ASP A 218 0.76 -6.93 6.69
N ALA A 219 1.19 -5.73 7.11
CA ALA A 219 1.76 -5.53 8.45
C ALA A 219 0.73 -5.76 9.56
N VAL A 220 -0.48 -5.23 9.42
CA VAL A 220 -1.57 -5.36 10.41
C VAL A 220 -1.98 -6.83 10.62
N GLU A 221 -1.99 -7.65 9.59
CA GLU A 221 -2.27 -9.09 9.72
C GLU A 221 -1.22 -9.79 10.58
N ARG A 222 0.06 -9.42 10.43
CA ARG A 222 1.15 -9.91 11.30
C ARG A 222 1.05 -9.36 12.73
N VAL A 223 0.73 -8.07 12.90
CA VAL A 223 0.47 -7.47 14.21
C VAL A 223 -0.66 -8.22 14.93
N ARG A 224 -1.75 -8.56 14.20
CA ARG A 224 -2.88 -9.32 14.78
C ARG A 224 -2.47 -10.68 15.32
N ALA A 225 -1.51 -11.34 14.69
CA ALA A 225 -1.00 -12.65 15.15
C ALA A 225 -0.20 -12.53 16.47
N ALA A 226 0.42 -11.38 16.75
CA ALA A 226 1.33 -11.15 17.87
C ALA A 226 0.67 -10.52 19.11
N THR A 227 -0.58 -10.01 19.03
CA THR A 227 -1.25 -9.38 20.18
C THR A 227 -2.76 -9.61 20.19
N SER A 228 -3.37 -9.61 21.39
CA SER A 228 -4.82 -9.61 21.58
C SER A 228 -5.43 -8.21 21.73
N LEU A 229 -4.61 -7.15 21.85
CA LEU A 229 -5.06 -5.78 21.98
C LEU A 229 -5.86 -5.31 20.75
N PRO A 230 -6.75 -4.33 20.88
CA PRO A 230 -7.32 -3.62 19.74
C PRO A 230 -6.23 -3.05 18.83
N LEU A 231 -6.46 -3.10 17.51
CA LEU A 231 -5.49 -2.62 16.52
C LEU A 231 -5.94 -1.30 15.90
N ALA A 232 -4.95 -0.44 15.59
CA ALA A 232 -5.11 0.79 14.83
C ALA A 232 -4.38 0.73 13.48
N ALA A 233 -4.98 1.31 12.42
CA ALA A 233 -4.37 1.46 11.11
C ALA A 233 -4.75 2.79 10.47
N GLN A 234 -3.74 3.64 10.23
CA GLN A 234 -3.91 4.96 9.60
C GLN A 234 -2.88 5.13 8.45
N PRO A 235 -3.11 4.49 7.28
CA PRO A 235 -2.21 4.57 6.14
C PRO A 235 -2.23 5.95 5.48
N ASN A 236 -1.18 6.25 4.73
CA ASN A 236 -1.17 7.36 3.78
C ASN A 236 -2.16 7.09 2.64
N ALA A 237 -2.62 8.15 1.97
CA ALA A 237 -3.38 8.03 0.73
C ALA A 237 -2.47 7.60 -0.45
N GLY A 238 -1.78 6.46 -0.28
CA GLY A 238 -0.77 5.91 -1.17
C GLY A 238 0.66 6.30 -0.80
N VAL A 239 1.62 5.80 -1.57
CA VAL A 239 3.05 6.14 -1.39
C VAL A 239 3.28 7.58 -1.84
N PRO A 240 3.98 8.42 -1.06
CA PRO A 240 4.26 9.79 -1.45
C PRO A 240 5.11 9.85 -2.72
N ARG A 241 4.69 10.70 -3.68
CA ARG A 241 5.48 11.03 -4.86
C ARG A 241 6.04 12.44 -4.69
N SER A 242 7.35 12.58 -4.80
CA SER A 242 7.98 13.88 -4.79
C SER A 242 7.88 14.51 -6.18
N VAL A 243 7.12 15.61 -6.28
CA VAL A 243 7.02 16.43 -7.49
C VAL A 243 7.45 17.84 -7.11
N GLU A 244 8.51 18.34 -7.72
CA GLU A 244 9.10 19.68 -7.41
C GLU A 244 9.34 19.90 -5.91
N GLY A 245 9.82 18.88 -5.21
CA GLY A 245 10.06 18.92 -3.75
C GLY A 245 8.78 18.78 -2.90
N ARG A 246 7.64 18.44 -3.48
CA ARG A 246 6.34 18.25 -2.82
C ARG A 246 5.94 16.78 -2.82
N ASN A 247 5.46 16.30 -1.69
CA ASN A 247 4.88 14.97 -1.61
C ASN A 247 3.40 15.04 -2.03
N ILE A 248 3.07 14.36 -3.14
CA ILE A 248 1.71 14.18 -3.64
C ILE A 248 1.26 12.76 -3.34
N TYR A 249 0.02 12.62 -2.89
CA TYR A 249 -0.62 11.35 -2.57
C TYR A 249 -1.79 11.13 -3.52
N LEU A 250 -1.92 9.94 -4.12
CA LEU A 250 -2.77 9.72 -5.29
C LEU A 250 -3.86 8.64 -5.09
N CYS A 251 -4.01 8.05 -3.90
CA CYS A 251 -5.11 7.13 -3.67
C CYS A 251 -6.44 7.87 -3.59
N SER A 252 -7.46 7.35 -4.28
CA SER A 252 -8.79 7.93 -4.24
C SER A 252 -9.54 7.61 -2.92
N PRO A 253 -10.56 8.41 -2.58
CA PRO A 253 -11.44 8.12 -1.44
C PRO A 253 -12.06 6.72 -1.47
N GLU A 254 -12.47 6.22 -2.65
CA GLU A 254 -13.07 4.90 -2.83
C GLU A 254 -12.06 3.77 -2.57
N TYR A 255 -10.82 3.97 -3.01
CA TYR A 255 -9.74 3.04 -2.75
C TYR A 255 -9.47 2.92 -1.25
N MET A 256 -9.30 4.03 -0.54
CA MET A 256 -9.13 4.06 0.91
C MET A 256 -10.34 3.43 1.63
N ALA A 257 -11.55 3.70 1.17
CA ALA A 257 -12.78 3.10 1.69
C ALA A 257 -12.82 1.57 1.54
N SER A 258 -12.32 1.03 0.43
CA SER A 258 -12.19 -0.40 0.21
C SER A 258 -11.25 -1.05 1.21
N TYR A 259 -10.11 -0.41 1.49
CA TYR A 259 -9.13 -0.88 2.47
C TYR A 259 -9.59 -0.72 3.92
N ALA A 260 -10.37 0.31 4.24
CA ALA A 260 -10.98 0.43 5.57
C ALA A 260 -11.78 -0.83 5.94
N ARG A 261 -12.54 -1.41 4.99
CA ARG A 261 -13.25 -2.68 5.20
C ARG A 261 -12.30 -3.86 5.39
N LYS A 262 -11.21 -3.93 4.61
CA LYS A 262 -10.20 -5.00 4.73
C LYS A 262 -9.50 -4.93 6.09
N PHE A 263 -9.11 -3.75 6.55
CA PHE A 263 -8.56 -3.53 7.88
C PHE A 263 -9.49 -4.03 8.98
N VAL A 264 -10.77 -3.68 8.92
CA VAL A 264 -11.76 -4.17 9.89
C VAL A 264 -11.91 -5.69 9.82
N SER A 265 -11.88 -6.28 8.62
CA SER A 265 -11.92 -7.74 8.45
C SER A 265 -10.66 -8.42 9.00
N ALA A 266 -9.49 -7.78 8.94
CA ALA A 266 -8.24 -8.22 9.56
C ALA A 266 -8.19 -7.99 11.09
N GLY A 267 -9.26 -7.45 11.69
CA GLY A 267 -9.36 -7.27 13.13
C GLY A 267 -8.98 -5.88 13.65
N VAL A 268 -8.76 -4.91 12.76
CA VAL A 268 -8.54 -3.51 13.17
C VAL A 268 -9.82 -2.94 13.78
N ARG A 269 -9.67 -2.19 14.87
CA ARG A 269 -10.77 -1.54 15.59
C ARG A 269 -10.74 -0.02 15.48
N LEU A 270 -9.61 0.55 15.12
CA LEU A 270 -9.43 1.97 14.93
C LEU A 270 -8.85 2.21 13.53
N VAL A 271 -9.64 2.81 12.65
CA VAL A 271 -9.27 3.03 11.25
C VAL A 271 -9.30 4.52 10.96
N GLY A 272 -8.31 5.03 10.27
CA GLY A 272 -8.23 6.44 9.88
C GLY A 272 -7.35 6.62 8.67
N GLY A 273 -6.88 7.83 8.48
CA GLY A 273 -5.92 8.14 7.43
C GLY A 273 -4.77 8.98 7.95
N CYS A 274 -3.62 8.93 7.27
CA CYS A 274 -2.48 9.79 7.52
C CYS A 274 -2.22 10.68 6.30
N CYS A 275 -0.98 10.96 5.95
CA CYS A 275 -0.62 11.92 4.91
C CYS A 275 -1.40 11.71 3.58
N GLY A 276 -1.84 12.82 3.01
CA GLY A 276 -2.62 12.84 1.75
C GLY A 276 -4.12 12.55 1.90
N THR A 277 -4.58 12.07 3.05
CA THR A 277 -6.03 11.89 3.26
C THR A 277 -6.73 13.23 3.53
N THR A 278 -7.98 13.32 3.09
CA THR A 278 -8.83 14.52 3.16
C THR A 278 -10.17 14.17 3.80
N PRO A 279 -11.01 15.14 4.15
CA PRO A 279 -12.38 14.89 4.62
C PRO A 279 -13.21 14.00 3.67
N GLU A 280 -12.94 14.05 2.36
CA GLU A 280 -13.61 13.18 1.38
C GLU A 280 -13.24 11.71 1.55
N HIS A 281 -11.97 11.42 1.83
CA HIS A 281 -11.50 10.06 2.16
C HIS A 281 -12.21 9.53 3.41
N ILE A 282 -12.27 10.32 4.47
CA ILE A 282 -12.92 9.94 5.74
C ILE A 282 -14.43 9.71 5.53
N ARG A 283 -15.09 10.55 4.72
CA ARG A 283 -16.51 10.37 4.38
C ARG A 283 -16.76 9.05 3.63
N ALA A 284 -15.91 8.72 2.66
CA ALA A 284 -16.01 7.48 1.90
C ALA A 284 -15.75 6.25 2.80
N MET A 285 -14.74 6.31 3.67
CA MET A 285 -14.45 5.27 4.65
C MET A 285 -15.62 5.07 5.61
N LYS A 286 -16.24 6.16 6.13
CA LYS A 286 -17.44 6.08 7.00
C LYS A 286 -18.61 5.38 6.33
N ALA A 287 -18.88 5.73 5.07
CA ALA A 287 -19.93 5.07 4.30
C ALA A 287 -19.66 3.58 4.12
N ALA A 288 -18.41 3.21 3.82
CA ALA A 288 -18.02 1.81 3.63
C ALA A 288 -18.15 0.96 4.91
N LEU A 289 -17.79 1.53 6.08
CA LEU A 289 -17.89 0.86 7.37
C LEU A 289 -19.36 0.66 7.79
N ARG A 290 -20.22 1.67 7.61
CA ARG A 290 -21.68 1.55 7.88
C ARG A 290 -22.36 0.45 7.03
N MET A 291 -21.98 0.31 5.77
CA MET A 291 -22.51 -0.77 4.91
C MET A 291 -22.09 -2.15 5.41
N GLY A 292 -20.91 -2.29 6.00
CA GLY A 292 -20.44 -3.52 6.63
C GLY A 292 -21.24 -3.89 7.88
N GLU A 293 -21.55 -2.92 8.73
CA GLU A 293 -22.39 -3.14 9.95
C GLU A 293 -23.83 -3.57 9.63
N ALA A 294 -24.42 -3.05 8.56
CA ALA A 294 -25.75 -3.46 8.12
C ALA A 294 -25.79 -4.93 7.69
N ARG A 295 -24.71 -5.47 7.14
CA ARG A 295 -24.59 -6.90 6.79
C ARG A 295 -24.41 -7.81 8.00
N VAL A 296 -23.76 -7.34 9.07
CA VAL A 296 -23.53 -8.14 10.29
C VAL A 296 -24.79 -8.25 11.15
N LYS A 297 -25.68 -7.26 11.11
CA LYS A 297 -26.96 -7.28 11.88
C LYS A 297 -28.06 -8.16 11.27
N THR A 298 -27.85 -8.71 10.10
CA THR A 298 -28.85 -9.56 9.39
C THR A 298 -28.41 -11.01 9.25
N SER A 299 -27.69 -11.57 10.20
CA SER A 299 -27.36 -13.00 10.22
C SER A 299 -28.25 -13.79 11.18
N SER A 300 -29.50 -13.98 10.81
CA SER A 300 -30.20 -15.26 10.88
C SER A 300 -30.63 -15.58 9.44
N PRO A 301 -30.47 -16.82 8.96
CA PRO A 301 -30.64 -17.08 7.54
C PRO A 301 -32.11 -17.01 7.18
N PRO A 302 -32.59 -16.00 6.46
CA PRO A 302 -33.79 -16.19 5.65
C PRO A 302 -33.31 -16.87 4.37
N SER A 303 -33.92 -17.99 4.04
CA SER A 303 -33.99 -18.45 2.68
C SER A 303 -34.71 -17.38 1.85
N VAL A 304 -33.95 -16.44 1.33
CA VAL A 304 -34.43 -15.50 0.32
C VAL A 304 -33.82 -15.93 -0.99
N ALA A 305 -34.69 -16.22 -1.94
CA ALA A 305 -34.33 -16.36 -3.33
C ALA A 305 -33.40 -15.23 -3.71
N VAL A 306 -32.16 -15.56 -3.97
CA VAL A 306 -31.12 -14.65 -4.48
C VAL A 306 -31.59 -14.26 -5.87
N SER A 307 -32.13 -13.04 -5.99
CA SER A 307 -32.12 -12.36 -7.27
C SER A 307 -30.65 -12.32 -7.68
N SER A 308 -30.35 -12.92 -8.81
CA SER A 308 -29.01 -13.08 -9.35
C SER A 308 -28.23 -11.76 -9.32
N VAL A 309 -27.47 -11.53 -8.25
CA VAL A 309 -26.31 -10.64 -8.31
C VAL A 309 -25.36 -11.33 -9.28
N ASN A 310 -24.98 -10.65 -10.35
CA ASN A 310 -24.10 -11.13 -11.40
C ASN A 310 -22.98 -11.99 -10.80
N THR A 311 -23.16 -13.30 -10.87
CA THR A 311 -22.11 -14.26 -10.53
C THR A 311 -21.06 -14.09 -11.61
N ALA A 312 -19.86 -13.67 -11.22
CA ALA A 312 -18.72 -13.68 -12.12
C ALA A 312 -18.67 -15.04 -12.83
N GLU A 313 -18.66 -15.03 -14.14
CA GLU A 313 -18.55 -16.27 -14.90
C GLU A 313 -17.25 -17.00 -14.55
N PRO A 314 -17.23 -18.33 -14.49
CA PRO A 314 -16.01 -19.04 -14.32
C PRO A 314 -15.08 -18.73 -15.51
N ALA A 315 -13.83 -18.33 -15.22
CA ALA A 315 -12.88 -18.04 -16.29
C ALA A 315 -12.71 -19.24 -17.23
N VAL A 316 -12.52 -18.97 -18.53
CA VAL A 316 -12.23 -20.01 -19.53
C VAL A 316 -11.03 -20.82 -19.06
N PRO A 317 -11.05 -22.16 -19.09
CA PRO A 317 -9.90 -22.99 -18.72
C PRO A 317 -8.64 -22.62 -19.52
N ILE A 318 -7.47 -22.58 -18.89
CA ILE A 318 -6.20 -22.16 -19.50
C ILE A 318 -5.91 -22.88 -20.82
N ALA A 319 -6.18 -24.19 -20.89
CA ALA A 319 -5.98 -25.01 -22.09
C ALA A 319 -6.79 -24.54 -23.32
N LYS A 320 -7.81 -23.72 -23.13
CA LYS A 320 -8.69 -23.23 -24.20
C LYS A 320 -8.44 -21.77 -24.57
N ARG A 321 -7.48 -21.10 -23.90
CA ARG A 321 -7.25 -19.66 -24.10
C ARG A 321 -6.24 -19.36 -25.21
N SER A 322 -5.21 -20.21 -25.36
CA SER A 322 -4.14 -20.09 -26.37
C SER A 322 -3.45 -21.44 -26.60
N ASN A 323 -2.63 -21.55 -27.65
CA ASN A 323 -1.79 -22.72 -27.84
C ASN A 323 -0.73 -22.86 -26.74
N LEU A 324 -0.13 -21.74 -26.32
CA LEU A 324 0.80 -21.73 -25.18
C LEU A 324 0.07 -22.21 -23.90
N GLY A 325 -1.13 -21.69 -23.64
CA GLY A 325 -1.95 -22.12 -22.50
C GLY A 325 -2.30 -23.59 -22.53
N SER A 326 -2.58 -24.14 -23.73
CA SER A 326 -2.83 -25.59 -23.92
C SER A 326 -1.60 -26.42 -23.58
N LYS A 327 -0.43 -26.05 -24.08
CA LYS A 327 0.83 -26.75 -23.79
C LYS A 327 1.19 -26.72 -22.31
N LEU A 328 1.06 -25.54 -21.67
CA LEU A 328 1.32 -25.39 -20.24
C LEU A 328 0.38 -26.24 -19.39
N ALA A 329 -0.91 -26.30 -19.74
CA ALA A 329 -1.90 -27.12 -19.03
C ALA A 329 -1.63 -28.63 -19.16
N ASN A 330 -1.06 -29.06 -20.29
CA ASN A 330 -0.71 -30.45 -20.56
C ASN A 330 0.71 -30.84 -20.09
N ALA A 331 1.43 -29.91 -19.41
CA ALA A 331 2.83 -30.07 -19.02
C ALA A 331 3.76 -30.41 -20.21
N GLU A 332 3.45 -29.89 -21.39
CA GLU A 332 4.31 -30.03 -22.57
C GLU A 332 5.48 -29.03 -22.49
N PHE A 333 6.62 -29.41 -23.07
CA PHE A 333 7.78 -28.52 -23.15
C PHE A 333 7.46 -27.34 -24.08
N VAL A 334 7.74 -26.11 -23.61
CA VAL A 334 7.51 -24.88 -24.35
C VAL A 334 8.80 -24.12 -24.60
N THR A 335 8.90 -23.49 -25.75
CA THR A 335 10.01 -22.62 -26.15
C THR A 335 9.49 -21.21 -26.43
N MET A 336 10.15 -20.22 -25.82
CA MET A 336 9.84 -18.81 -26.06
C MET A 336 11.13 -18.05 -26.37
N VAL A 337 11.07 -17.08 -27.28
CA VAL A 337 12.23 -16.24 -27.62
C VAL A 337 11.81 -14.77 -27.50
N GLU A 338 12.65 -13.95 -26.89
CA GLU A 338 12.39 -12.52 -26.73
C GLU A 338 12.78 -11.74 -27.99
N ILE A 339 11.85 -10.91 -28.47
CA ILE A 339 12.09 -9.89 -29.49
C ILE A 339 11.79 -8.52 -28.89
N VAL A 340 12.82 -7.71 -28.76
CA VAL A 340 12.71 -6.36 -28.18
C VAL A 340 12.13 -5.40 -29.22
N PRO A 341 11.07 -4.61 -28.90
CA PRO A 341 10.53 -3.61 -29.80
C PRO A 341 11.59 -2.61 -30.26
N PRO A 342 11.57 -2.13 -31.52
CA PRO A 342 12.51 -1.15 -32.03
C PRO A 342 12.34 0.23 -31.35
N LYS A 343 13.38 1.07 -31.43
CA LYS A 343 13.29 2.47 -30.95
C LYS A 343 12.45 3.38 -31.85
N GLY A 344 12.27 2.98 -33.10
CA GLY A 344 11.52 3.71 -34.12
C GLY A 344 10.35 2.89 -34.65
N ILE A 345 9.93 3.18 -35.88
CA ILE A 345 8.78 2.55 -36.54
C ILE A 345 9.16 1.42 -37.51
N GLU A 346 10.45 1.23 -37.81
CA GLU A 346 10.92 0.19 -38.73
C GLU A 346 10.99 -1.16 -38.01
N ILE A 347 10.16 -2.12 -38.45
CA ILE A 347 9.94 -3.40 -37.79
C ILE A 347 10.35 -4.60 -38.68
N ARG A 348 10.98 -4.36 -39.83
CA ARG A 348 11.31 -5.43 -40.78
C ARG A 348 12.18 -6.53 -40.14
N LYS A 349 13.19 -6.11 -39.38
CA LYS A 349 14.11 -7.03 -38.69
C LYS A 349 13.38 -7.92 -37.68
N GLU A 350 12.49 -7.33 -36.91
CA GLU A 350 11.68 -8.01 -35.89
C GLU A 350 10.73 -9.03 -36.55
N LEU A 351 10.11 -8.67 -37.66
CA LEU A 351 9.24 -9.58 -38.41
C LEU A 351 10.01 -10.71 -39.12
N GLU A 352 11.17 -10.43 -39.69
CA GLU A 352 12.04 -11.45 -40.27
C GLU A 352 12.51 -12.44 -39.19
N GLY A 353 12.93 -11.93 -38.02
CA GLY A 353 13.26 -12.75 -36.86
C GLY A 353 12.09 -13.61 -36.40
N ALA A 354 10.91 -13.05 -36.29
CA ALA A 354 9.69 -13.76 -35.87
C ALA A 354 9.32 -14.89 -36.89
N ARG A 355 9.43 -14.62 -38.21
CA ARG A 355 9.20 -15.65 -39.25
C ARG A 355 10.22 -16.79 -39.14
N PHE A 356 11.49 -16.46 -38.93
CA PHE A 356 12.52 -17.45 -38.71
C PHE A 356 12.23 -18.31 -37.48
N LEU A 357 11.95 -17.70 -36.33
CA LEU A 357 11.63 -18.42 -35.09
C LEU A 357 10.43 -19.36 -35.27
N LYS A 358 9.38 -18.91 -35.95
CA LYS A 358 8.24 -19.76 -36.29
C LYS A 358 8.66 -20.96 -37.16
N SER A 359 9.52 -20.73 -38.17
CA SER A 359 9.95 -21.78 -39.10
C SER A 359 10.78 -22.89 -38.44
N VAL A 360 11.44 -22.56 -37.29
CA VAL A 360 12.21 -23.54 -36.50
C VAL A 360 11.44 -24.12 -35.33
N GLY A 361 10.14 -23.82 -35.23
CA GLY A 361 9.24 -24.44 -34.27
C GLY A 361 9.19 -23.80 -32.87
N VAL A 362 9.59 -22.54 -32.74
CA VAL A 362 9.39 -21.78 -31.47
C VAL A 362 7.90 -21.59 -31.24
N ASP A 363 7.43 -21.77 -29.99
CA ASP A 363 6.02 -21.75 -29.62
C ASP A 363 5.46 -20.34 -29.51
N ALA A 364 6.21 -19.42 -28.89
CA ALA A 364 5.75 -18.04 -28.69
C ALA A 364 6.91 -17.03 -28.65
N ILE A 365 6.59 -15.76 -28.88
CA ILE A 365 7.55 -14.67 -28.86
C ILE A 365 7.25 -13.76 -27.67
N ASN A 366 8.20 -13.62 -26.76
CA ASN A 366 8.15 -12.65 -25.66
C ASN A 366 8.44 -11.25 -26.20
N ILE A 367 7.56 -10.28 -25.89
CA ILE A 367 7.71 -8.89 -26.33
C ILE A 367 7.72 -7.98 -25.10
N PRO A 368 8.92 -7.53 -24.66
CA PRO A 368 9.06 -6.79 -23.41
C PRO A 368 8.54 -5.36 -23.49
N ASP A 369 8.03 -4.85 -22.36
CA ASP A 369 7.51 -3.49 -22.21
C ASP A 369 8.64 -2.51 -21.82
N SER A 370 9.18 -1.82 -22.82
CA SER A 370 10.20 -0.78 -22.62
C SER A 370 11.30 -1.19 -21.62
N PRO A 371 12.06 -2.27 -21.92
CA PRO A 371 13.07 -2.82 -21.02
C PRO A 371 14.10 -1.76 -20.60
N ARG A 372 14.53 -1.82 -19.33
CA ARG A 372 15.37 -0.80 -18.69
C ARG A 372 14.77 0.60 -18.74
N ALA A 373 13.44 0.71 -18.66
CA ALA A 373 12.71 1.96 -18.73
C ALA A 373 13.12 2.87 -19.92
N SER A 374 13.43 2.26 -21.08
CA SER A 374 13.84 2.98 -22.30
C SER A 374 12.69 3.09 -23.27
N ALA A 375 12.42 4.29 -23.78
CA ALA A 375 11.34 4.51 -24.74
C ALA A 375 11.56 3.70 -26.04
N ARG A 376 10.52 2.94 -26.42
CA ARG A 376 10.48 2.08 -27.59
C ARG A 376 9.08 2.07 -28.20
N MET A 377 8.92 1.46 -29.36
CA MET A 377 7.61 1.15 -29.92
C MET A 377 6.76 0.39 -28.88
N SER A 378 5.45 0.66 -28.84
CA SER A 378 4.52 -0.10 -28.00
C SER A 378 4.66 -1.61 -28.26
N ASN A 379 4.93 -2.34 -27.21
CA ASN A 379 5.01 -3.80 -27.26
C ASN A 379 3.66 -4.44 -27.63
N GLN A 380 2.53 -3.84 -27.21
CA GLN A 380 1.20 -4.28 -27.62
C GLN A 380 1.00 -4.14 -29.13
N ALA A 381 1.44 -3.03 -29.72
CA ALA A 381 1.37 -2.82 -31.17
C ALA A 381 2.23 -3.85 -31.90
N LEU A 382 3.48 -4.10 -31.46
CA LEU A 382 4.35 -5.10 -32.07
C LEU A 382 3.78 -6.51 -31.91
N SER A 383 3.22 -6.86 -30.74
CA SER A 383 2.56 -8.15 -30.48
C SER A 383 1.43 -8.41 -31.49
N LEU A 384 0.59 -7.42 -31.69
CA LEU A 384 -0.50 -7.50 -32.67
C LEU A 384 0.01 -7.72 -34.10
N ILE A 385 1.00 -6.94 -34.51
CA ILE A 385 1.59 -7.05 -35.85
C ILE A 385 2.23 -8.42 -36.05
N VAL A 386 2.99 -8.93 -35.08
CA VAL A 386 3.62 -10.26 -35.13
C VAL A 386 2.55 -11.35 -35.26
N GLN A 387 1.50 -11.31 -34.46
CA GLN A 387 0.41 -12.29 -34.56
C GLN A 387 -0.30 -12.24 -35.91
N GLN A 388 -0.61 -11.06 -36.44
CA GLN A 388 -1.34 -10.91 -37.70
C GLN A 388 -0.49 -11.23 -38.92
N GLN A 389 0.78 -10.78 -38.97
CA GLN A 389 1.62 -10.91 -40.18
C GLN A 389 2.47 -12.18 -40.19
N VAL A 390 2.78 -12.76 -39.05
CA VAL A 390 3.60 -13.95 -38.92
C VAL A 390 2.77 -15.16 -38.48
N GLY A 391 1.73 -14.95 -37.66
CA GLY A 391 0.87 -16.03 -37.17
C GLY A 391 1.58 -16.91 -36.14
N ILE A 392 2.43 -16.31 -35.30
CA ILE A 392 3.01 -16.94 -34.10
C ILE A 392 2.44 -16.21 -32.87
N GLU A 393 2.19 -16.93 -31.80
CA GLU A 393 1.67 -16.31 -30.58
C GLU A 393 2.68 -15.34 -29.96
N ALA A 394 2.20 -14.18 -29.52
CA ALA A 394 2.97 -13.23 -28.74
C ALA A 394 2.63 -13.39 -27.25
N VAL A 395 3.63 -13.24 -26.41
CA VAL A 395 3.53 -13.09 -24.97
C VAL A 395 3.84 -11.64 -24.65
N LEU A 396 2.80 -10.89 -24.31
CA LEU A 396 2.90 -9.48 -24.00
C LEU A 396 3.41 -9.32 -22.56
N HIS A 397 4.60 -8.77 -22.38
CA HIS A 397 5.01 -8.31 -21.05
C HIS A 397 4.27 -7.02 -20.75
N TYR A 398 3.72 -6.91 -19.57
CA TYR A 398 2.95 -5.73 -19.17
C TYR A 398 3.47 -5.21 -17.85
N THR A 399 3.87 -3.91 -17.84
CA THR A 399 4.42 -3.24 -16.66
C THR A 399 3.41 -2.31 -16.01
N CYS A 400 3.55 -2.11 -14.69
CA CYS A 400 2.76 -1.15 -13.92
C CYS A 400 3.36 0.26 -13.92
N ARG A 401 4.54 0.45 -14.53
CA ARG A 401 5.35 1.66 -14.44
C ARG A 401 4.69 2.89 -15.07
N ASP A 402 4.14 2.76 -16.28
CA ASP A 402 3.81 3.90 -17.12
C ASP A 402 2.31 4.21 -17.18
N ARG A 403 1.47 3.38 -16.55
CA ARG A 403 0.01 3.42 -16.68
C ARG A 403 -0.67 3.38 -15.32
N ASN A 404 -1.72 4.20 -15.16
CA ASN A 404 -2.60 4.10 -14.00
C ASN A 404 -3.61 2.94 -14.17
N VAL A 405 -4.36 2.62 -13.11
CA VAL A 405 -5.33 1.49 -13.11
C VAL A 405 -6.36 1.60 -14.24
N LEU A 406 -6.78 2.81 -14.64
CA LEU A 406 -7.70 3.00 -15.76
C LEU A 406 -7.01 2.64 -17.09
N GLY A 407 -5.80 3.16 -17.30
CA GLY A 407 -4.99 2.85 -18.49
C GLY A 407 -4.64 1.37 -18.59
N ILE A 408 -4.30 0.72 -17.47
CA ILE A 408 -4.03 -0.72 -17.41
C ILE A 408 -5.25 -1.51 -17.89
N GLN A 409 -6.44 -1.25 -17.36
CA GLN A 409 -7.66 -1.97 -17.75
C GLN A 409 -8.03 -1.70 -19.21
N SER A 410 -7.94 -0.44 -19.66
CA SER A 410 -8.22 -0.06 -21.04
C SER A 410 -7.31 -0.77 -22.03
N ASP A 411 -5.99 -0.79 -21.78
CA ASP A 411 -5.01 -1.45 -22.61
C ASP A 411 -5.22 -2.97 -22.66
N LEU A 412 -5.50 -3.59 -21.50
CA LEU A 412 -5.74 -5.03 -21.42
C LEU A 412 -7.03 -5.43 -22.15
N LEU A 413 -8.11 -4.66 -22.04
CA LEU A 413 -9.33 -4.88 -22.81
C LEU A 413 -9.06 -4.78 -24.32
N GLY A 414 -8.30 -3.76 -24.74
CA GLY A 414 -7.86 -3.59 -26.12
C GLY A 414 -6.98 -4.75 -26.60
N ALA A 415 -6.05 -5.23 -25.79
CA ALA A 415 -5.22 -6.39 -26.09
C ALA A 415 -6.07 -7.66 -26.26
N ALA A 416 -7.03 -7.89 -25.37
CA ALA A 416 -7.95 -9.03 -25.46
C ALA A 416 -8.82 -8.97 -26.73
N ALA A 417 -9.39 -7.79 -27.04
CA ALA A 417 -10.21 -7.57 -28.23
C ALA A 417 -9.45 -7.80 -29.56
N THR A 418 -8.14 -7.53 -29.55
CA THR A 418 -7.27 -7.74 -30.71
C THR A 418 -6.64 -9.15 -30.79
N GLY A 419 -7.01 -10.05 -29.88
CA GLY A 419 -6.60 -11.45 -29.91
C GLY A 419 -5.29 -11.77 -29.18
N ILE A 420 -4.71 -10.84 -28.41
CA ILE A 420 -3.60 -11.15 -27.51
C ILE A 420 -4.15 -11.97 -26.34
N ARG A 421 -3.50 -13.10 -26.05
CA ARG A 421 -3.97 -14.03 -25.01
C ARG A 421 -2.93 -14.32 -23.93
N ASN A 422 -1.64 -14.16 -24.20
CA ASN A 422 -0.58 -14.52 -23.26
C ASN A 422 0.06 -13.27 -22.67
N LEU A 423 0.13 -13.19 -21.35
CA LEU A 423 0.71 -12.07 -20.61
C LEU A 423 1.86 -12.53 -19.70
N ILE A 424 2.81 -11.64 -19.46
CA ILE A 424 3.70 -11.68 -18.29
C ILE A 424 3.49 -10.39 -17.51
N CYS A 425 2.93 -10.52 -16.31
CA CYS A 425 2.65 -9.42 -15.40
C CYS A 425 3.92 -9.10 -14.59
N ILE A 426 4.46 -7.91 -14.74
CA ILE A 426 5.68 -7.45 -14.06
C ILE A 426 5.49 -6.04 -13.50
N THR A 427 6.19 -5.71 -12.41
CA THR A 427 6.15 -4.35 -11.84
C THR A 427 6.80 -3.35 -12.81
N GLY A 428 7.93 -3.70 -13.39
CA GLY A 428 8.71 -2.86 -14.31
C GLY A 428 9.84 -2.10 -13.61
N ASP A 429 10.92 -1.81 -14.36
CA ASP A 429 12.06 -1.05 -13.87
C ASP A 429 11.68 0.42 -13.66
N PRO A 430 12.16 1.09 -12.59
CA PRO A 430 11.87 2.51 -12.36
C PRO A 430 12.50 3.39 -13.46
N PRO A 431 11.87 4.53 -13.82
CA PRO A 431 12.37 5.45 -14.86
C PRO A 431 13.81 5.93 -14.65
N LYS A 432 14.27 6.00 -13.39
CA LYS A 432 15.65 6.37 -13.02
C LYS A 432 16.72 5.47 -13.66
N MET A 433 16.37 4.25 -14.08
CA MET A 433 17.25 3.32 -14.76
C MET A 433 17.30 3.51 -16.28
N GLY A 434 16.41 4.34 -16.83
CA GLY A 434 16.19 4.50 -18.26
C GLY A 434 16.70 5.81 -18.86
N ASN A 435 16.24 6.10 -20.07
CA ASN A 435 16.65 7.26 -20.86
C ASN A 435 16.01 8.57 -20.36
N TYR A 436 14.94 8.49 -19.60
CA TYR A 436 14.16 9.62 -19.08
C TYR A 436 14.00 9.45 -17.57
N PRO A 437 15.05 9.70 -16.77
CA PRO A 437 15.03 9.44 -15.34
C PRO A 437 14.01 10.30 -14.56
N ASP A 438 13.61 11.42 -15.14
CA ASP A 438 12.62 12.35 -14.57
C ASP A 438 11.18 12.06 -15.03
N ALA A 439 10.97 11.02 -15.86
CA ALA A 439 9.63 10.61 -16.24
C ALA A 439 8.84 10.12 -15.01
N THR A 440 7.56 10.49 -14.95
CA THR A 440 6.68 10.09 -13.84
C THR A 440 6.43 8.58 -13.87
N ALA A 441 6.86 7.90 -12.81
CA ALA A 441 6.48 6.52 -12.56
C ALA A 441 5.08 6.46 -11.94
N VAL A 442 4.18 5.64 -12.47
CA VAL A 442 2.80 5.55 -11.97
C VAL A 442 2.68 4.55 -10.84
N PHE A 443 3.01 3.27 -11.08
CA PHE A 443 3.01 2.21 -10.07
C PHE A 443 1.78 2.22 -9.14
N ASP A 444 0.57 2.43 -9.68
CA ASP A 444 -0.67 2.31 -8.88
C ASP A 444 -0.86 0.91 -8.31
N VAL A 445 -0.26 -0.08 -8.96
CA VAL A 445 -0.21 -1.49 -8.55
C VAL A 445 1.19 -2.06 -8.83
N ASP A 446 1.52 -3.16 -8.17
CA ASP A 446 2.68 -3.99 -8.51
C ASP A 446 2.26 -5.21 -9.35
N ALA A 447 3.19 -6.15 -9.59
CA ALA A 447 2.89 -7.35 -10.36
C ALA A 447 1.74 -8.19 -9.76
N ILE A 448 1.61 -8.23 -8.43
CA ILE A 448 0.55 -8.99 -7.74
C ILE A 448 -0.79 -8.30 -7.97
N GLY A 449 -0.85 -6.98 -7.81
CA GLY A 449 -2.04 -6.18 -8.11
C GLY A 449 -2.46 -6.30 -9.58
N LEU A 450 -1.49 -6.31 -10.51
CA LEU A 450 -1.75 -6.52 -11.93
C LEU A 450 -2.34 -7.91 -12.21
N VAL A 451 -1.83 -8.97 -11.59
CA VAL A 451 -2.41 -10.33 -11.70
C VAL A 451 -3.86 -10.35 -11.23
N ASN A 452 -4.19 -9.68 -10.12
CA ASN A 452 -5.56 -9.55 -9.63
C ASN A 452 -6.47 -8.83 -10.63
N ILE A 453 -5.99 -7.76 -11.29
CA ILE A 453 -6.73 -7.06 -12.35
C ILE A 453 -7.03 -8.04 -13.50
N VAL A 454 -6.02 -8.72 -14.02
CA VAL A 454 -6.18 -9.67 -15.16
C VAL A 454 -7.12 -10.80 -14.78
N LYS A 455 -7.01 -11.36 -13.57
CA LYS A 455 -7.92 -12.40 -13.06
C LYS A 455 -9.37 -11.93 -12.99
N SER A 456 -9.60 -10.68 -12.58
CA SER A 456 -10.95 -10.09 -12.56
C SER A 456 -11.49 -9.92 -13.98
N LEU A 457 -10.69 -9.39 -14.90
CA LEU A 457 -11.07 -9.24 -16.30
C LEU A 457 -11.38 -10.59 -16.96
N ASN A 458 -10.63 -11.66 -16.65
CA ASN A 458 -10.90 -13.03 -17.14
C ASN A 458 -12.25 -13.57 -16.63
N ARG A 459 -12.81 -12.98 -15.59
CA ARG A 459 -14.12 -13.35 -15.01
C ARG A 459 -15.24 -12.39 -15.42
N GLY A 460 -15.00 -11.50 -16.36
CA GLY A 460 -15.98 -10.51 -16.82
C GLY A 460 -16.24 -9.37 -15.85
N LEU A 461 -15.27 -9.07 -14.97
CA LEU A 461 -15.35 -7.98 -13.99
C LEU A 461 -14.17 -7.02 -14.12
N ASP A 462 -14.39 -5.73 -13.92
CA ASP A 462 -13.31 -4.79 -13.67
C ASP A 462 -12.73 -4.97 -12.25
N ILE A 463 -11.66 -4.25 -11.90
CA ILE A 463 -11.05 -4.35 -10.57
C ILE A 463 -11.98 -3.81 -9.46
N GLY A 464 -12.94 -2.96 -9.79
CA GLY A 464 -13.99 -2.46 -8.89
C GLY A 464 -15.12 -3.47 -8.65
N GLY A 465 -15.11 -4.60 -9.38
CA GLY A 465 -16.17 -5.63 -9.32
C GLY A 465 -17.38 -5.32 -10.21
N ASN A 466 -17.28 -4.35 -11.12
CA ASN A 466 -18.35 -4.04 -12.06
C ASN A 466 -18.30 -4.97 -13.28
N PRO A 467 -19.46 -5.44 -13.79
CA PRO A 467 -19.50 -6.30 -14.98
C PRO A 467 -18.99 -5.53 -16.23
N ILE A 468 -18.13 -6.19 -17.02
CA ILE A 468 -17.63 -5.66 -18.29
C ILE A 468 -18.21 -6.39 -19.52
N GLY A 469 -19.14 -7.31 -19.31
CA GLY A 469 -19.66 -8.21 -20.33
C GLY A 469 -18.88 -9.54 -20.36
N GLU A 470 -18.47 -9.99 -21.54
CA GLU A 470 -17.64 -11.20 -21.65
C GLU A 470 -16.28 -11.02 -20.98
N GLY A 471 -15.82 -12.07 -20.29
CA GLY A 471 -14.50 -12.11 -19.70
C GLY A 471 -13.39 -12.17 -20.75
N THR A 472 -12.24 -11.60 -20.42
CA THR A 472 -11.04 -11.80 -21.20
C THR A 472 -10.55 -13.26 -21.07
N SER A 473 -9.63 -13.68 -21.92
CA SER A 473 -9.10 -15.05 -21.91
C SER A 473 -7.58 -15.03 -21.85
N PHE A 474 -7.01 -14.27 -20.91
CA PHE A 474 -5.56 -14.19 -20.74
C PHE A 474 -4.99 -15.39 -20.01
N VAL A 475 -3.89 -15.93 -20.51
CA VAL A 475 -2.97 -16.82 -19.79
C VAL A 475 -2.02 -15.96 -18.98
N ILE A 476 -2.00 -16.12 -17.67
CA ILE A 476 -1.37 -15.19 -16.72
C ILE A 476 0.01 -15.69 -16.31
N GLY A 477 1.06 -15.10 -16.87
CA GLY A 477 2.44 -15.33 -16.47
C GLY A 477 2.97 -14.27 -15.52
N VAL A 478 3.99 -14.62 -14.75
CA VAL A 478 4.72 -13.72 -13.84
C VAL A 478 6.23 -13.91 -13.94
N GLY A 479 6.99 -12.90 -13.53
CA GLY A 479 8.44 -13.00 -13.40
C GLY A 479 8.85 -13.67 -12.09
N ALA A 480 9.96 -14.43 -12.09
CA ALA A 480 10.64 -14.97 -10.92
C ALA A 480 12.14 -14.73 -11.02
N ASN A 481 12.83 -14.57 -9.88
CA ASN A 481 14.29 -14.35 -9.86
C ASN A 481 15.02 -15.33 -8.92
N PRO A 482 15.37 -16.54 -9.40
CA PRO A 482 16.11 -17.51 -8.60
C PRO A 482 17.50 -17.03 -8.12
N GLY A 483 18.09 -16.05 -8.78
CA GLY A 483 19.43 -15.53 -8.49
C GLY A 483 19.47 -14.32 -7.55
N ILE A 484 18.36 -13.93 -6.96
CA ILE A 484 18.31 -12.79 -6.06
C ILE A 484 18.99 -13.09 -4.71
N SER A 485 19.59 -12.09 -4.08
CA SER A 485 20.30 -12.25 -2.80
C SER A 485 19.38 -12.63 -1.65
N ASN A 486 18.14 -12.12 -1.63
CA ASN A 486 17.12 -12.48 -0.64
C ASN A 486 16.09 -13.44 -1.27
N LEU A 487 16.46 -14.73 -1.30
CA LEU A 487 15.61 -15.77 -1.90
C LEU A 487 14.32 -16.01 -1.10
N ASP A 488 14.33 -15.80 0.22
CA ASP A 488 13.14 -15.99 1.07
C ASP A 488 12.04 -15.01 0.69
N GLU A 489 12.41 -13.76 0.48
CA GLU A 489 11.50 -12.72 0.02
C GLU A 489 10.94 -13.02 -1.38
N GLU A 490 11.81 -13.46 -2.33
CA GLU A 490 11.34 -13.80 -3.68
C GLU A 490 10.34 -14.96 -3.65
N ILE A 491 10.57 -15.97 -2.81
CA ILE A 491 9.64 -17.10 -2.68
C ILE A 491 8.31 -16.63 -2.11
N ARG A 492 8.31 -15.84 -1.04
CA ARG A 492 7.10 -15.26 -0.46
C ARG A 492 6.31 -14.43 -1.51
N ARG A 493 7.00 -13.56 -2.25
CA ARG A 493 6.38 -12.79 -3.34
C ARG A 493 5.88 -13.66 -4.48
N PHE A 494 6.58 -14.75 -4.78
CA PHE A 494 6.17 -15.72 -5.78
C PHE A 494 4.87 -16.43 -5.37
N GLU A 495 4.78 -16.87 -4.12
CA GLU A 495 3.56 -17.46 -3.55
C GLU A 495 2.37 -16.52 -3.65
N TYR A 496 2.55 -15.25 -3.31
CA TYR A 496 1.49 -14.23 -3.47
C TYR A 496 1.07 -14.02 -4.93
N LYS A 497 1.99 -14.08 -5.89
CA LYS A 497 1.66 -14.01 -7.32
C LYS A 497 0.81 -15.22 -7.73
N VAL A 498 1.13 -16.42 -7.24
CA VAL A 498 0.37 -17.65 -7.52
C VAL A 498 -1.02 -17.58 -6.88
N GLU A 499 -1.12 -17.16 -5.64
CA GLU A 499 -2.40 -16.97 -4.93
C GLU A 499 -3.27 -15.90 -5.63
N ALA A 500 -2.70 -14.82 -6.09
CA ALA A 500 -3.38 -13.80 -6.89
C ALA A 500 -3.97 -14.38 -8.17
N GLY A 501 -3.37 -15.44 -8.74
CA GLY A 501 -3.89 -16.14 -9.92
C GLY A 501 -2.90 -16.32 -11.06
N ALA A 502 -1.59 -16.24 -10.81
CA ALA A 502 -0.58 -16.58 -11.81
C ALA A 502 -0.68 -18.07 -12.20
N GLU A 503 -0.56 -18.36 -13.48
CA GLU A 503 -0.74 -19.70 -14.06
C GLU A 503 0.55 -20.29 -14.58
N TYR A 504 1.59 -19.48 -14.80
CA TYR A 504 2.96 -19.89 -15.09
C TYR A 504 3.95 -18.80 -14.70
N ALA A 505 5.23 -19.15 -14.66
CA ALA A 505 6.27 -18.18 -14.37
C ALA A 505 7.41 -18.25 -15.39
N VAL A 506 8.10 -17.13 -15.62
CA VAL A 506 9.33 -17.05 -16.41
C VAL A 506 10.43 -16.51 -15.51
N THR A 507 11.57 -17.22 -15.44
CA THR A 507 12.67 -16.75 -14.59
C THR A 507 13.46 -15.64 -15.26
N GLN A 508 14.14 -14.82 -14.45
CA GLN A 508 15.29 -14.06 -14.92
C GLN A 508 16.35 -15.01 -15.49
N PRO A 509 17.27 -14.53 -16.35
CA PRO A 509 18.31 -15.39 -16.91
C PRO A 509 19.08 -16.17 -15.85
N VAL A 510 19.10 -17.50 -16.02
CA VAL A 510 19.77 -18.42 -15.08
C VAL A 510 21.18 -18.72 -15.61
N PHE A 511 22.20 -18.42 -14.80
CA PHE A 511 23.60 -18.71 -15.06
C PHE A 511 24.15 -19.77 -14.10
N ASP A 512 23.47 -20.03 -12.98
CA ASP A 512 23.82 -21.06 -12.00
C ASP A 512 22.63 -21.99 -11.78
N LEU A 513 22.79 -23.24 -12.19
CA LEU A 513 21.73 -24.24 -12.07
C LEU A 513 21.38 -24.58 -10.61
N THR A 514 22.35 -24.44 -9.69
CA THR A 514 22.12 -24.73 -8.27
C THR A 514 21.10 -23.74 -7.67
N LEU A 515 21.15 -22.47 -8.08
CA LEU A 515 20.18 -21.47 -7.66
C LEU A 515 18.78 -21.79 -8.18
N LEU A 516 18.69 -22.22 -9.45
CA LEU A 516 17.41 -22.63 -10.03
C LEU A 516 16.85 -23.87 -9.32
N GLU A 517 17.66 -24.90 -9.10
CA GLU A 517 17.24 -26.11 -8.41
C GLU A 517 16.75 -25.82 -6.99
N ASN A 518 17.46 -24.97 -6.25
CA ASN A 518 17.06 -24.55 -4.91
C ASN A 518 15.71 -23.79 -4.93
N PHE A 519 15.55 -22.86 -5.87
CA PHE A 519 14.29 -22.14 -6.05
C PHE A 519 13.14 -23.10 -6.36
N LEU A 520 13.30 -24.00 -7.34
CA LEU A 520 12.26 -24.95 -7.76
C LEU A 520 11.85 -25.89 -6.61
N LYS A 521 12.79 -26.38 -5.81
CA LYS A 521 12.47 -27.19 -4.61
C LYS A 521 11.60 -26.43 -3.62
N ARG A 522 11.88 -25.16 -3.40
CA ARG A 522 11.18 -24.34 -2.42
C ARG A 522 9.77 -23.93 -2.86
N ILE A 523 9.51 -23.84 -4.16
CA ILE A 523 8.19 -23.50 -4.72
C ILE A 523 7.41 -24.74 -5.21
N GLU A 524 7.85 -25.96 -4.95
CA GLU A 524 7.23 -27.20 -5.43
C GLU A 524 5.74 -27.30 -5.07
N HIS A 525 5.36 -26.73 -3.93
CA HIS A 525 3.96 -26.67 -3.47
C HIS A 525 3.08 -25.74 -4.31
N CYS A 526 3.63 -24.76 -5.03
CA CYS A 526 2.86 -23.79 -5.84
C CYS A 526 2.27 -24.40 -7.11
N ARG A 527 2.83 -25.50 -7.63
CA ARG A 527 2.31 -26.33 -8.74
C ARG A 527 1.98 -25.59 -10.04
N ILE A 528 2.68 -24.49 -10.35
CA ILE A 528 2.57 -23.83 -11.65
C ILE A 528 3.83 -24.12 -12.51
N PRO A 529 3.70 -24.21 -13.86
CA PRO A 529 4.85 -24.37 -14.74
C PRO A 529 5.85 -23.21 -14.62
N VAL A 530 7.14 -23.53 -14.65
CA VAL A 530 8.22 -22.55 -14.64
C VAL A 530 9.03 -22.68 -15.92
N VAL A 531 9.14 -21.61 -16.68
CA VAL A 531 9.96 -21.49 -17.88
C VAL A 531 11.29 -20.84 -17.50
N ALA A 532 12.39 -21.58 -17.65
CA ALA A 532 13.72 -21.07 -17.34
C ALA A 532 14.20 -20.07 -18.39
N GLY A 533 14.55 -18.86 -17.97
CA GLY A 533 15.19 -17.84 -18.82
C GLY A 533 16.65 -18.22 -19.09
N ILE A 534 17.03 -18.28 -20.36
CA ILE A 534 18.40 -18.56 -20.80
C ILE A 534 18.90 -17.37 -21.60
N TRP A 535 20.07 -16.87 -21.26
CA TRP A 535 20.74 -15.82 -22.02
C TRP A 535 22.03 -16.38 -22.64
N PRO A 536 22.08 -16.57 -23.98
CA PRO A 536 23.28 -17.04 -24.63
C PRO A 536 24.43 -16.03 -24.48
N LEU A 537 25.57 -16.49 -23.97
CA LEU A 537 26.79 -15.68 -23.89
C LEU A 537 27.43 -15.61 -25.27
N VAL A 538 27.32 -14.49 -25.96
CA VAL A 538 27.81 -14.30 -27.32
C VAL A 538 29.16 -13.56 -27.38
N SER A 539 29.69 -13.09 -26.27
CA SER A 539 30.95 -12.36 -26.17
C SER A 539 31.57 -12.50 -24.77
N LEU A 540 32.90 -12.49 -24.69
CA LEU A 540 33.69 -12.43 -23.46
C LEU A 540 33.86 -10.98 -22.92
N ARG A 541 33.23 -9.98 -23.55
CA ARG A 541 33.34 -8.56 -23.18
C ARG A 541 32.11 -8.09 -22.40
#